data_5548825b62db704a44f131bf3eb23b41
#
_entry.id   5548825b62db704a44f131bf3eb23b41
#
_cell.length_a   1.000
_cell.length_b   1.000
_cell.length_c   1.000
_cell.angle_alpha   90.00
_cell.angle_beta   90.00
_cell.angle_gamma   90.00
#
_symmetry.space_group_name_H-M   'P 1'
#
loop_
_entity.id
_entity.type
_entity.pdbx_description
1 polymer ?
#
loop_
_entity_poly.entity_id
_entity_poly.type
_entity_poly.pdbx_seq_one_letter_code
_entity_poly.pdbx_strand_id
1 'polypeptide(L)'
;MTETGPVQPTLTDGVISLRPWRPDDAPAVFTACQDPEIPRFVPIPQPYTMADATWFVTTSRDESMTGPSAHFAIVDPTSDALLGAISRHGPRAGTSHRAAVGYWLAPEARGRGVATRAVRLLTDWTFRTTGVIRLELYTDMQNERSGRVALRAGFEPEGLRRSWDLDREGRPIDAAFYVMLRLA
;
A
#
# COMPACT_ATOMS: atom_id res chain seq x y z
N MET A 1 16.84 23.76 -15.75
CA MET A 1 16.62 23.78 -14.29
C MET A 1 15.76 22.55 -14.01
N THR A 2 16.37 21.48 -13.54
CA THR A 2 15.66 20.26 -13.13
C THR A 2 15.00 20.54 -11.79
N GLU A 3 13.69 20.79 -11.77
CA GLU A 3 12.92 20.73 -10.53
C GLU A 3 13.04 19.29 -10.00
N THR A 4 13.86 19.12 -8.98
CA THR A 4 13.80 17.93 -8.13
C THR A 4 12.43 17.94 -7.48
N GLY A 5 11.54 17.05 -7.92
CA GLY A 5 10.26 16.83 -7.25
C GLY A 5 10.46 16.60 -5.74
N PRO A 6 9.43 16.81 -4.91
CA PRO A 6 9.58 16.70 -3.46
C PRO A 6 10.13 15.32 -3.09
N VAL A 7 11.28 15.32 -2.41
CA VAL A 7 11.90 14.08 -1.90
C VAL A 7 10.90 13.40 -0.99
N GLN A 8 10.53 12.16 -1.30
CA GLN A 8 9.62 11.36 -0.50
C GLN A 8 10.21 11.18 0.92
N PRO A 9 9.51 11.57 1.99
CA PRO A 9 10.05 11.53 3.34
C PRO A 9 10.09 10.10 3.91
N THR A 10 10.84 9.91 4.98
CA THR A 10 10.63 8.78 5.89
C THR A 10 9.62 9.18 6.95
N LEU A 11 8.58 8.34 7.14
CA LEU A 11 7.54 8.52 8.16
C LEU A 11 7.73 7.44 9.23
N THR A 12 7.58 7.78 10.51
CA THR A 12 7.72 6.78 11.58
C THR A 12 6.83 7.10 12.78
N ASP A 13 6.42 6.07 13.50
CA ASP A 13 5.77 6.15 14.81
C ASP A 13 6.65 5.54 15.92
N GLY A 14 7.92 5.25 15.62
CA GLY A 14 8.86 4.62 16.53
C GLY A 14 8.78 3.08 16.59
N VAL A 15 7.69 2.48 16.07
CA VAL A 15 7.49 1.02 16.01
C VAL A 15 7.72 0.47 14.62
N ILE A 16 7.33 1.26 13.61
CA ILE A 16 7.60 1.00 12.19
C ILE A 16 8.09 2.27 11.51
N SER A 17 8.72 2.12 10.35
CA SER A 17 9.02 3.22 9.45
C SER A 17 8.51 2.93 8.05
N LEU A 18 8.03 3.98 7.38
CA LEU A 18 7.73 4.00 5.95
C LEU A 18 8.84 4.80 5.27
N ARG A 19 9.64 4.18 4.42
CA ARG A 19 10.72 4.86 3.71
C ARG A 19 10.63 4.63 2.20
N PRO A 20 11.27 5.49 1.40
CA PRO A 20 11.42 5.23 -0.02
C PRO A 20 12.06 3.86 -0.28
N TRP A 21 11.68 3.24 -1.40
CA TRP A 21 12.30 2.01 -1.86
C TRP A 21 13.76 2.20 -2.23
N ARG A 22 14.59 1.19 -1.97
CA ARG A 22 15.99 1.12 -2.35
C ARG A 22 16.22 -0.09 -3.25
N PRO A 23 17.15 -0.05 -4.20
CA PRO A 23 17.45 -1.21 -5.06
C PRO A 23 17.73 -2.49 -4.28
N ASP A 24 18.38 -2.37 -3.12
CA ASP A 24 18.77 -3.47 -2.23
C ASP A 24 17.58 -4.11 -1.50
N ASP A 25 16.37 -3.58 -1.63
CA ASP A 25 15.16 -4.19 -1.08
C ASP A 25 14.64 -5.38 -1.92
N ALA A 26 15.05 -5.49 -3.18
CA ALA A 26 14.52 -6.50 -4.09
C ALA A 26 14.66 -7.95 -3.58
N PRO A 27 15.76 -8.40 -2.96
CA PRO A 27 15.85 -9.74 -2.39
C PRO A 27 14.82 -10.00 -1.27
N ALA A 28 14.57 -9.00 -0.40
CA ALA A 28 13.58 -9.12 0.67
C ALA A 28 12.15 -9.16 0.13
N VAL A 29 11.85 -8.36 -0.90
CA VAL A 29 10.57 -8.40 -1.62
C VAL A 29 10.38 -9.77 -2.28
N PHE A 30 11.39 -10.29 -2.98
CA PHE A 30 11.35 -11.62 -3.59
C PHE A 30 11.01 -12.69 -2.55
N THR A 31 11.71 -12.70 -1.41
CA THR A 31 11.49 -13.67 -0.34
C THR A 31 10.07 -13.57 0.23
N ALA A 32 9.58 -12.37 0.53
CA ALA A 32 8.25 -12.15 1.06
C ALA A 32 7.15 -12.62 0.09
N CYS A 33 7.31 -12.33 -1.21
CA CYS A 33 6.33 -12.67 -2.25
C CYS A 33 6.30 -14.16 -2.64
N GLN A 34 7.16 -15.00 -2.05
CA GLN A 34 7.01 -16.47 -2.15
C GLN A 34 5.87 -17.00 -1.26
N ASP A 35 5.38 -16.21 -0.31
CA ASP A 35 4.22 -16.56 0.52
C ASP A 35 2.94 -16.61 -0.32
N PRO A 36 2.19 -17.72 -0.31
CA PRO A 36 1.01 -17.90 -1.17
C PRO A 36 -0.17 -16.99 -0.80
N GLU A 37 -0.19 -16.41 0.39
CA GLU A 37 -1.25 -15.47 0.80
C GLU A 37 -1.13 -14.11 0.09
N ILE A 38 0.08 -13.68 -0.29
CA ILE A 38 0.26 -12.41 -0.99
C ILE A 38 -0.39 -12.44 -2.36
N PRO A 39 -0.07 -13.38 -3.27
CA PRO A 39 -0.69 -13.42 -4.59
C PRO A 39 -2.18 -13.76 -4.57
N ARG A 40 -2.72 -14.23 -3.47
CA ARG A 40 -4.16 -14.45 -3.32
C ARG A 40 -4.95 -13.15 -3.37
N PHE A 41 -4.39 -12.07 -2.81
CA PHE A 41 -5.08 -10.78 -2.66
C PHE A 41 -4.37 -9.61 -3.34
N VAL A 42 -3.16 -9.83 -3.84
CA VAL A 42 -2.35 -8.81 -4.53
C VAL A 42 -2.05 -9.31 -5.93
N PRO A 43 -2.31 -8.51 -6.98
CA PRO A 43 -2.10 -8.91 -8.37
C PRO A 43 -0.61 -8.90 -8.74
N ILE A 44 0.15 -9.86 -8.23
CA ILE A 44 1.57 -10.07 -8.58
C ILE A 44 1.73 -11.27 -9.52
N PRO A 45 2.77 -11.34 -10.38
CA PRO A 45 3.05 -12.49 -11.23
C PRO A 45 3.18 -13.82 -10.46
N GLN A 46 2.89 -14.93 -11.15
CA GLN A 46 3.18 -16.27 -10.61
C GLN A 46 3.72 -17.19 -11.71
N PRO A 47 4.86 -17.86 -11.48
CA PRO A 47 5.71 -17.75 -10.29
C PRO A 47 6.31 -16.34 -10.15
N TYR A 48 6.48 -15.86 -8.91
CA TYR A 48 7.14 -14.59 -8.64
C TYR A 48 8.66 -14.76 -8.68
N THR A 49 9.33 -13.93 -9.46
CA THR A 49 10.77 -14.05 -9.72
C THR A 49 11.56 -12.88 -9.12
N MET A 50 12.89 -13.03 -9.05
CA MET A 50 13.77 -11.92 -8.66
C MET A 50 13.68 -10.73 -9.63
N ALA A 51 13.45 -10.99 -10.92
CA ALA A 51 13.25 -9.93 -11.91
C ALA A 51 11.97 -9.12 -11.61
N ASP A 52 10.88 -9.78 -11.19
CA ASP A 52 9.65 -9.11 -10.80
C ASP A 52 9.86 -8.24 -9.55
N ALA A 53 10.62 -8.73 -8.56
CA ALA A 53 10.95 -7.97 -7.37
C ALA A 53 11.80 -6.73 -7.69
N THR A 54 12.79 -6.88 -8.57
CA THR A 54 13.62 -5.76 -9.02
C THR A 54 12.79 -4.74 -9.79
N TRP A 55 11.93 -5.20 -10.69
CA TRP A 55 11.00 -4.33 -11.42
C TRP A 55 10.06 -3.58 -10.48
N PHE A 56 9.44 -4.29 -9.52
CA PHE A 56 8.55 -3.68 -8.53
C PHE A 56 9.23 -2.56 -7.74
N VAL A 57 10.43 -2.81 -7.20
CA VAL A 57 11.18 -1.82 -6.42
C VAL A 57 11.55 -0.60 -7.26
N THR A 58 12.04 -0.82 -8.49
CA THR A 58 12.45 0.25 -9.40
C THR A 58 11.25 1.09 -9.82
N THR A 59 10.17 0.45 -10.29
CA THR A 59 8.95 1.13 -10.73
C THR A 59 8.29 1.91 -9.59
N SER A 60 8.18 1.31 -8.41
CA SER A 60 7.60 1.98 -7.24
C SER A 60 8.38 3.22 -6.83
N ARG A 61 9.71 3.16 -6.94
CA ARG A 61 10.58 4.31 -6.69
C ARG A 61 10.36 5.42 -7.73
N ASP A 62 10.38 5.07 -9.01
CA ASP A 62 10.26 6.03 -10.10
C ASP A 62 8.87 6.70 -10.13
N GLU A 63 7.81 5.93 -9.92
CA GLU A 63 6.44 6.47 -9.81
C GLU A 63 6.30 7.42 -8.62
N SER A 64 6.95 7.13 -7.49
CA SER A 64 6.94 8.02 -6.32
C SER A 64 7.69 9.33 -6.55
N MET A 65 8.66 9.34 -7.47
CA MET A 65 9.43 10.54 -7.80
C MET A 65 8.76 11.41 -8.87
N THR A 66 8.00 10.82 -9.77
CA THR A 66 7.49 11.50 -10.97
C THR A 66 5.98 11.60 -11.05
N GLY A 67 5.27 10.77 -10.28
CA GLY A 67 3.82 10.62 -10.38
C GLY A 67 3.05 11.12 -9.16
N PRO A 68 1.72 11.07 -9.26
CA PRO A 68 0.84 11.40 -8.15
C PRO A 68 0.74 10.29 -7.10
N SER A 69 1.32 9.13 -7.35
CA SER A 69 1.37 8.00 -6.41
C SER A 69 2.54 8.13 -5.45
N ALA A 70 2.46 7.44 -4.31
CA ALA A 70 3.57 7.34 -3.37
C ALA A 70 3.66 5.90 -2.86
N HIS A 71 4.83 5.29 -2.99
CA HIS A 71 5.09 3.90 -2.66
C HIS A 71 6.20 3.81 -1.62
N PHE A 72 5.92 3.14 -0.49
CA PHE A 72 6.86 3.02 0.62
C PHE A 72 7.15 1.56 0.94
N ALA A 73 8.39 1.28 1.28
CA ALA A 73 8.75 0.11 2.05
C ALA A 73 8.31 0.31 3.51
N ILE A 74 7.65 -0.68 4.09
CA ILE A 74 7.39 -0.75 5.53
C ILE A 74 8.56 -1.51 6.15
N VAL A 75 9.26 -0.90 7.08
CA VAL A 75 10.46 -1.51 7.68
C VAL A 75 10.45 -1.39 9.21
N ASP A 76 11.20 -2.27 9.85
CA ASP A 76 11.57 -2.12 11.26
C ASP A 76 12.55 -0.96 11.41
N PRO A 77 12.31 0.03 12.29
CA PRO A 77 13.14 1.25 12.37
C PRO A 77 14.54 0.99 12.93
N THR A 78 14.78 -0.14 13.59
CA THR A 78 16.07 -0.47 14.21
C THR A 78 16.94 -1.33 13.30
N SER A 79 16.35 -2.36 12.70
CA SER A 79 17.08 -3.34 11.88
C SER A 79 17.01 -3.05 10.38
N ASP A 80 16.14 -2.13 9.94
CA ASP A 80 15.77 -1.86 8.54
C ASP A 80 15.18 -3.09 7.80
N ALA A 81 14.82 -4.14 8.54
CA ALA A 81 14.22 -5.35 7.97
C ALA A 81 12.87 -5.04 7.32
N LEU A 82 12.64 -5.56 6.11
CA LEU A 82 11.40 -5.37 5.36
C LEU A 82 10.24 -6.08 6.06
N LEU A 83 9.19 -5.32 6.37
CA LEU A 83 7.93 -5.81 6.95
C LEU A 83 6.80 -5.87 5.91
N GLY A 84 6.93 -5.17 4.77
CA GLY A 84 5.93 -5.12 3.73
C GLY A 84 6.03 -3.88 2.86
N ALA A 85 4.94 -3.59 2.15
CA ALA A 85 4.80 -2.42 1.29
C ALA A 85 3.48 -1.71 1.55
N ILE A 86 3.46 -0.40 1.37
CA ILE A 86 2.24 0.40 1.35
C ILE A 86 2.32 1.47 0.29
N SER A 87 1.20 1.73 -0.36
CA SER A 87 1.12 2.70 -1.45
C SER A 87 -0.13 3.57 -1.34
N ARG A 88 0.03 4.83 -1.72
CA ARG A 88 -1.09 5.69 -2.09
C ARG A 88 -1.13 5.77 -3.62
N HIS A 89 -2.20 5.28 -4.20
CA HIS A 89 -2.45 5.30 -5.63
C HIS A 89 -3.32 6.48 -6.02
N GLY A 90 -2.85 7.31 -6.91
CA GLY A 90 -3.57 8.47 -7.40
C GLY A 90 -3.14 9.80 -6.78
N PRO A 91 -3.82 10.89 -7.17
CA PRO A 91 -5.11 10.91 -7.86
C PRO A 91 -5.01 10.55 -9.34
N ARG A 92 -6.03 9.87 -9.86
CA ARG A 92 -6.18 9.69 -11.31
C ARG A 92 -6.59 11.01 -11.96
N ALA A 93 -6.30 11.18 -13.24
CA ALA A 93 -6.73 12.35 -14.00
C ALA A 93 -8.23 12.63 -13.80
N GLY A 94 -8.58 13.87 -13.47
CA GLY A 94 -9.96 14.28 -13.18
C GLY A 94 -10.48 13.94 -11.76
N THR A 95 -9.67 13.32 -10.89
CA THR A 95 -10.07 12.98 -9.51
C THR A 95 -9.03 13.41 -8.47
N SER A 96 -8.51 14.63 -8.62
CA SER A 96 -7.40 15.16 -7.80
C SER A 96 -7.65 15.17 -6.28
N HIS A 97 -8.92 15.06 -5.86
CA HIS A 97 -9.32 15.10 -4.45
C HIS A 97 -9.35 13.73 -3.76
N ARG A 98 -9.16 12.62 -4.49
CA ARG A 98 -9.23 11.27 -3.92
C ARG A 98 -8.06 10.38 -4.34
N ALA A 99 -7.68 9.46 -3.47
CA ALA A 99 -6.66 8.45 -3.72
C ALA A 99 -7.05 7.13 -3.04
N ALA A 100 -6.41 6.04 -3.46
CA ALA A 100 -6.62 4.72 -2.85
C ALA A 100 -5.36 4.27 -2.10
N VAL A 101 -5.55 3.47 -1.04
CA VAL A 101 -4.49 2.85 -0.25
C VAL A 101 -4.44 1.36 -0.56
N GLY A 102 -3.25 0.85 -0.88
CA GLY A 102 -2.97 -0.57 -1.04
C GLY A 102 -1.75 -0.98 -0.23
N TYR A 103 -1.72 -2.21 0.30
CA TYR A 103 -0.57 -2.72 1.06
C TYR A 103 -0.51 -4.25 1.05
N TRP A 104 0.66 -4.77 1.35
CA TRP A 104 0.88 -6.16 1.72
C TRP A 104 1.94 -6.26 2.83
N LEU A 105 1.91 -7.35 3.58
CA LEU A 105 2.88 -7.63 4.64
C LEU A 105 3.59 -8.95 4.41
N ALA A 106 4.88 -8.96 4.73
CA ALA A 106 5.64 -10.19 4.89
C ALA A 106 5.01 -11.08 6.00
N PRO A 107 5.08 -12.41 5.87
CA PRO A 107 4.41 -13.34 6.81
C PRO A 107 4.70 -13.04 8.28
N GLU A 108 5.95 -12.80 8.62
CA GLU A 108 6.45 -12.54 9.98
C GLU A 108 6.01 -11.18 10.56
N ALA A 109 5.56 -10.28 9.73
CA ALA A 109 5.05 -8.97 10.15
C ALA A 109 3.55 -8.97 10.47
N ARG A 110 2.84 -10.05 10.12
CA ARG A 110 1.39 -10.16 10.32
C ARG A 110 1.02 -10.33 11.79
N GLY A 111 -0.21 -9.93 12.16
CA GLY A 111 -0.72 -10.06 13.53
C GLY A 111 -0.14 -9.09 14.55
N ARG A 112 0.84 -8.25 14.17
CA ARG A 112 1.57 -7.32 15.04
C ARG A 112 1.10 -5.87 14.95
N GLY A 113 0.00 -5.59 14.25
CA GLY A 113 -0.53 -4.23 14.07
C GLY A 113 0.21 -3.39 13.02
N VAL A 114 1.21 -3.95 12.33
CA VAL A 114 2.05 -3.26 11.34
C VAL A 114 1.23 -2.57 10.26
N ALA A 115 0.28 -3.27 9.62
CA ALA A 115 -0.55 -2.68 8.56
C ALA A 115 -1.39 -1.49 9.06
N THR A 116 -2.00 -1.60 10.24
CA THR A 116 -2.80 -0.52 10.83
C THR A 116 -1.96 0.74 11.07
N ARG A 117 -0.73 0.58 11.59
CA ARG A 117 0.21 1.69 11.80
C ARG A 117 0.63 2.31 10.47
N ALA A 118 0.97 1.47 9.48
CA ALA A 118 1.37 1.92 8.16
C ALA A 118 0.26 2.73 7.47
N VAL A 119 -0.98 2.24 7.53
CA VAL A 119 -2.15 2.96 6.97
C VAL A 119 -2.34 4.31 7.66
N ARG A 120 -2.25 4.38 9.00
CA ARG A 120 -2.34 5.65 9.74
C ARG A 120 -1.26 6.65 9.34
N LEU A 121 0.01 6.23 9.32
CA LEU A 121 1.14 7.08 8.93
C LEU A 121 0.96 7.63 7.50
N LEU A 122 0.59 6.77 6.56
CA LEU A 122 0.35 7.18 5.16
C LEU A 122 -0.83 8.14 5.04
N THR A 123 -1.93 7.87 5.75
CA THR A 123 -3.13 8.71 5.76
C THR A 123 -2.83 10.11 6.30
N ASP A 124 -2.20 10.20 7.46
CA ASP A 124 -1.83 11.46 8.10
C ASP A 124 -0.90 12.29 7.22
N TRP A 125 0.09 11.64 6.63
CA TRP A 125 1.00 12.29 5.71
C TRP A 125 0.27 12.79 4.46
N THR A 126 -0.57 11.95 3.85
CA THR A 126 -1.34 12.31 2.65
C THR A 126 -2.22 13.53 2.88
N PHE A 127 -3.00 13.54 3.96
CA PHE A 127 -3.92 14.64 4.25
C PHE A 127 -3.21 15.96 4.60
N ARG A 128 -1.99 15.88 5.18
CA ARG A 128 -1.19 17.08 5.49
C ARG A 128 -0.45 17.65 4.31
N THR A 129 -0.06 16.83 3.34
CA THR A 129 0.89 17.24 2.30
C THR A 129 0.29 17.32 0.90
N THR A 130 -0.95 16.87 0.73
CA THR A 130 -1.61 16.87 -0.60
C THR A 130 -2.98 17.51 -0.56
N GLY A 131 -3.56 17.75 -1.75
CA GLY A 131 -4.96 18.18 -1.92
C GLY A 131 -5.99 17.05 -1.78
N VAL A 132 -5.57 15.82 -1.45
CA VAL A 132 -6.48 14.69 -1.23
C VAL A 132 -7.35 14.96 0.00
N ILE A 133 -8.66 14.81 -0.15
CA ILE A 133 -9.64 14.94 0.93
C ILE A 133 -10.38 13.64 1.21
N ARG A 134 -10.18 12.63 0.35
CA ARG A 134 -10.81 11.31 0.45
C ARG A 134 -9.78 10.22 0.16
N LEU A 135 -9.56 9.34 1.13
CA LEU A 135 -8.81 8.10 0.96
C LEU A 135 -9.76 6.91 0.94
N GLU A 136 -9.55 6.03 -0.03
CA GLU A 136 -10.31 4.79 -0.20
C GLU A 136 -9.40 3.60 0.10
N LEU A 137 -9.92 2.63 0.83
CA LEU A 137 -9.33 1.31 0.98
C LEU A 137 -10.40 0.30 0.60
N TYR A 138 -10.11 -0.56 -0.38
CA TYR A 138 -11.04 -1.63 -0.75
C TYR A 138 -10.31 -2.97 -0.73
N THR A 139 -11.05 -4.01 -0.49
CA THR A 139 -10.51 -5.35 -0.35
C THR A 139 -11.54 -6.40 -0.76
N ASP A 140 -11.06 -7.52 -1.29
CA ASP A 140 -11.86 -8.73 -1.44
C ASP A 140 -12.60 -9.03 -0.13
N MET A 141 -13.88 -9.32 -0.20
CA MET A 141 -14.69 -9.68 0.98
C MET A 141 -14.14 -10.89 1.76
N GLN A 142 -13.43 -11.79 1.10
CA GLN A 142 -12.78 -12.92 1.75
C GLN A 142 -11.55 -12.51 2.56
N ASN A 143 -11.00 -11.30 2.32
CA ASN A 143 -9.88 -10.76 3.07
C ASN A 143 -10.35 -9.97 4.31
N GLU A 144 -11.01 -10.65 5.25
CA GLU A 144 -11.49 -10.03 6.49
C GLU A 144 -10.36 -9.35 7.29
N ARG A 145 -9.10 -9.82 7.14
CA ARG A 145 -7.95 -9.21 7.83
C ARG A 145 -7.75 -7.78 7.36
N SER A 146 -7.86 -7.53 6.05
CA SER A 146 -7.74 -6.17 5.48
C SER A 146 -8.89 -5.27 5.90
N GLY A 147 -10.12 -5.77 5.94
CA GLY A 147 -11.27 -5.04 6.48
C GLY A 147 -11.06 -4.59 7.93
N ARG A 148 -10.55 -5.50 8.79
CA ARG A 148 -10.22 -5.15 10.18
C ARG A 148 -9.10 -4.10 10.30
N VAL A 149 -8.13 -4.11 9.38
CA VAL A 149 -7.08 -3.07 9.32
C VAL A 149 -7.70 -1.72 8.99
N ALA A 150 -8.58 -1.64 7.98
CA ALA A 150 -9.28 -0.40 7.61
C ALA A 150 -10.01 0.20 8.80
N LEU A 151 -10.87 -0.58 9.47
CA LEU A 151 -11.63 -0.14 10.66
C LEU A 151 -10.72 0.32 11.80
N ARG A 152 -9.67 -0.44 12.12
CA ARG A 152 -8.71 -0.07 13.18
C ARG A 152 -7.87 1.15 12.82
N ALA A 153 -7.65 1.41 11.54
CA ALA A 153 -6.97 2.63 11.09
C ALA A 153 -7.86 3.86 11.14
N GLY A 154 -9.19 3.69 11.33
CA GLY A 154 -10.17 4.76 11.43
C GLY A 154 -10.97 5.02 10.16
N PHE A 155 -10.86 4.13 9.17
CA PHE A 155 -11.73 4.18 8.00
C PHE A 155 -13.14 3.70 8.37
N GLU A 156 -14.14 4.31 7.73
CA GLU A 156 -15.55 3.94 7.88
C GLU A 156 -15.99 3.03 6.71
N PRO A 157 -16.85 2.02 6.96
CA PRO A 157 -17.42 1.20 5.90
C PRO A 157 -18.31 2.08 5.00
N GLU A 158 -18.13 1.97 3.68
CA GLU A 158 -18.93 2.73 2.73
C GLU A 158 -19.89 1.85 1.93
N GLY A 159 -19.59 0.58 1.81
CA GLY A 159 -20.47 -0.37 1.12
C GLY A 159 -19.73 -1.51 0.44
N LEU A 160 -20.53 -2.27 -0.32
CA LEU A 160 -20.10 -3.41 -1.11
C LEU A 160 -20.27 -3.11 -2.60
N ARG A 161 -19.27 -3.46 -3.39
CA ARG A 161 -19.37 -3.47 -4.85
C ARG A 161 -19.30 -4.88 -5.37
N ARG A 162 -20.38 -5.33 -6.01
CA ARG A 162 -20.45 -6.67 -6.60
C ARG A 162 -19.66 -6.73 -7.89
N SER A 163 -19.00 -7.88 -8.12
CA SER A 163 -18.19 -8.14 -9.31
C SER A 163 -17.20 -7.00 -9.60
N TRP A 164 -16.57 -6.50 -8.57
CA TRP A 164 -15.67 -5.34 -8.65
C TRP A 164 -14.37 -5.66 -9.36
N ASP A 165 -13.88 -6.88 -9.16
CA ASP A 165 -12.63 -7.37 -9.74
C ASP A 165 -12.81 -8.84 -10.13
N LEU A 166 -11.76 -9.44 -10.70
CA LEU A 166 -11.70 -10.86 -11.01
C LEU A 166 -10.60 -11.53 -10.20
N ASP A 167 -10.87 -12.75 -9.76
CA ASP A 167 -9.80 -13.59 -9.21
C ASP A 167 -8.88 -14.11 -10.33
N ARG A 168 -7.88 -14.90 -9.98
CA ARG A 168 -6.89 -15.43 -10.92
C ARG A 168 -7.49 -16.40 -11.94
N GLU A 169 -8.61 -17.02 -11.62
CA GLU A 169 -9.37 -17.91 -12.50
C GLU A 169 -10.42 -17.15 -13.34
N GLY A 170 -10.43 -15.81 -13.24
CA GLY A 170 -11.37 -14.96 -13.98
C GLY A 170 -12.79 -14.95 -13.38
N ARG A 171 -12.99 -15.41 -12.16
CA ARG A 171 -14.30 -15.38 -11.48
C ARG A 171 -14.51 -14.03 -10.80
N PRO A 172 -15.73 -13.48 -10.87
CA PRO A 172 -16.06 -12.21 -10.22
C PRO A 172 -15.86 -12.29 -8.70
N ILE A 173 -15.22 -11.28 -8.14
CA ILE A 173 -15.12 -11.07 -6.69
C ILE A 173 -15.78 -9.77 -6.27
N ASP A 174 -16.43 -9.81 -5.13
CA ASP A 174 -17.03 -8.65 -4.51
C ASP A 174 -16.02 -7.95 -3.62
N ALA A 175 -16.03 -6.62 -3.60
CA ALA A 175 -15.13 -5.83 -2.78
C ALA A 175 -15.88 -5.00 -1.74
N ALA A 176 -15.40 -5.06 -0.49
CA ALA A 176 -15.79 -4.15 0.56
C ALA A 176 -15.00 -2.85 0.47
N PHE A 177 -15.68 -1.71 0.55
CA PHE A 177 -15.13 -0.38 0.47
C PHE A 177 -15.16 0.32 1.81
N TYR A 178 -14.05 0.97 2.13
CA TYR A 178 -13.85 1.77 3.33
C TYR A 178 -13.31 3.14 2.92
N VAL A 179 -13.73 4.18 3.61
CA VAL A 179 -13.35 5.56 3.31
C VAL A 179 -12.86 6.27 4.56
N MET A 180 -11.88 7.14 4.38
CA MET A 180 -11.52 8.17 5.35
C MET A 180 -11.56 9.54 4.67
N LEU A 181 -12.27 10.48 5.27
CA LEU A 181 -12.36 11.86 4.83
C LEU A 181 -11.44 12.73 5.66
N ARG A 182 -10.78 13.69 5.00
CA ARG A 182 -10.07 14.75 5.73
C ARG A 182 -11.09 15.65 6.42
N LEU A 183 -11.01 15.73 7.73
CA LEU A 183 -11.81 16.68 8.49
C LEU A 183 -11.45 18.12 8.08
N ALA A 184 -12.46 18.97 7.99
CA ALA A 184 -12.33 20.38 7.65
C ALA A 184 -11.57 21.16 8.73
#